data_881da2dac4025418b503f4f584d873d6
#
_entry.id   881da2dac4025418b503f4f584d873d6
#
_cell.length_a   1.000
_cell.length_b   1.000
_cell.length_c   1.000
_cell.angle_alpha   90.00
_cell.angle_beta   90.00
_cell.angle_gamma   90.00
#
_symmetry.space_group_name_H-M   'P 1'
#
loop_
_entity.id
_entity.type
_entity.pdbx_description
1 polymer ?
#
loop_
_entity_poly.entity_id
_entity_poly.type
_entity_poly.pdbx_seq_one_letter_code
_entity_poly.pdbx_strand_id
1 'polypeptide(L)'
;ISKKKILIVTECFYPEEFKINDIAFSWKEKGYDVDVLTLFPTYPIGKVFNGYKNRIFYRETVKGVSVIRLRAITGYRDSLFKKILKYLNFMILGSVVSIFIGRKYDYIFGFNMGALTSMMPAVITRKLYKKPLMFWSQDLWPDSVYAYGFRKSRLLSFLLNGLVKYIYQSATSIAISSKGFKSKLFDYANSEVIFNYLPNWADDIDM
;
A
#
# COMPACT_ATOMS: atom_id res chain seq x y z
N ILE A 1 -12.48 -19.45 19.24
CA ILE A 1 -11.33 -19.24 18.33
C ILE A 1 -11.11 -17.74 18.24
N SER A 2 -9.91 -17.25 18.63
CA SER A 2 -9.56 -15.83 18.53
C SER A 2 -9.65 -15.39 17.08
N LYS A 3 -10.34 -14.25 16.81
CA LYS A 3 -10.42 -13.68 15.47
C LYS A 3 -9.02 -13.28 14.99
N LYS A 4 -8.66 -13.68 13.76
CA LYS A 4 -7.39 -13.27 13.14
C LYS A 4 -7.42 -11.79 12.82
N LYS A 5 -6.30 -11.10 13.13
CA LYS A 5 -6.13 -9.66 12.93
C LYS A 5 -5.28 -9.37 11.71
N ILE A 6 -5.79 -8.55 10.81
CA ILE A 6 -5.13 -8.19 9.55
C ILE A 6 -4.85 -6.68 9.55
N LEU A 7 -3.60 -6.32 9.26
CA LEU A 7 -3.24 -4.94 8.93
C LEU A 7 -3.18 -4.79 7.42
N ILE A 8 -4.03 -3.95 6.86
CA ILE A 8 -3.93 -3.48 5.48
C ILE A 8 -3.11 -2.19 5.47
N VAL A 9 -2.11 -2.13 4.61
CA VAL A 9 -1.27 -0.94 4.37
C VAL A 9 -1.48 -0.47 2.95
N THR A 10 -1.96 0.76 2.77
CA THR A 10 -2.24 1.36 1.46
C THR A 10 -2.24 2.89 1.55
N GLU A 11 -1.83 3.59 0.48
CA GLU A 11 -1.93 5.06 0.44
C GLU A 11 -3.38 5.56 0.35
N CYS A 12 -4.24 4.84 -0.36
CA CYS A 12 -5.62 5.23 -0.63
C CYS A 12 -6.59 4.20 -0.09
N PHE A 13 -7.66 4.68 0.53
CA PHE A 13 -8.75 3.88 1.05
C PHE A 13 -10.04 4.71 1.04
N TYR A 14 -11.19 4.06 1.24
CA TYR A 14 -12.48 4.72 1.29
C TYR A 14 -12.42 6.12 1.96
N PRO A 15 -13.03 7.17 1.42
CA PRO A 15 -14.00 7.18 0.31
C PRO A 15 -13.39 7.20 -1.10
N GLU A 16 -12.07 7.05 -1.25
CA GLU A 16 -11.43 6.84 -2.54
C GLU A 16 -11.77 5.44 -3.03
N GLU A 17 -12.24 5.31 -4.28
CA GLU A 17 -12.78 4.05 -4.82
C GLU A 17 -11.68 3.17 -5.41
N PHE A 18 -11.23 2.21 -4.61
CA PHE A 18 -10.23 1.21 -5.01
C PHE A 18 -10.65 -0.18 -4.56
N LYS A 19 -10.23 -1.20 -5.29
CA LYS A 19 -10.56 -2.62 -5.01
C LYS A 19 -10.12 -3.11 -3.62
N ILE A 20 -9.20 -2.41 -2.97
CA ILE A 20 -8.82 -2.69 -1.59
C ILE A 20 -9.97 -2.44 -0.60
N ASN A 21 -10.91 -1.56 -0.94
CA ASN A 21 -12.09 -1.32 -0.12
C ASN A 21 -12.95 -2.58 -0.04
N ASP A 22 -13.19 -3.22 -1.19
CA ASP A 22 -14.00 -4.44 -1.29
C ASP A 22 -13.36 -5.57 -0.47
N ILE A 23 -12.03 -5.71 -0.57
CA ILE A 23 -11.29 -6.71 0.22
C ILE A 23 -11.43 -6.44 1.72
N ALA A 24 -11.22 -5.20 2.15
CA ALA A 24 -11.27 -4.85 3.57
C ALA A 24 -12.67 -5.10 4.17
N PHE A 25 -13.71 -4.68 3.45
CA PHE A 25 -15.09 -4.86 3.90
C PHE A 25 -15.51 -6.33 3.88
N SER A 26 -15.21 -7.06 2.80
CA SER A 26 -15.49 -8.50 2.72
C SER A 26 -14.78 -9.30 3.82
N TRP A 27 -13.53 -8.99 4.12
CA TRP A 27 -12.82 -9.67 5.22
C TRP A 27 -13.46 -9.35 6.58
N LYS A 28 -13.92 -8.12 6.78
CA LYS A 28 -14.64 -7.75 8.01
C LYS A 28 -15.95 -8.53 8.14
N GLU A 29 -16.73 -8.65 7.06
CA GLU A 29 -17.96 -9.44 7.00
C GLU A 29 -17.71 -10.93 7.27
N LYS A 30 -16.59 -11.47 6.77
CA LYS A 30 -16.15 -12.85 7.04
C LYS A 30 -15.61 -13.06 8.45
N GLY A 31 -15.68 -12.04 9.32
CA GLY A 31 -15.35 -12.15 10.73
C GLY A 31 -13.90 -11.88 11.10
N TYR A 32 -13.05 -11.46 10.16
CA TYR A 32 -11.69 -11.01 10.50
C TYR A 32 -11.72 -9.66 11.23
N ASP A 33 -10.69 -9.41 12.04
CA ASP A 33 -10.45 -8.09 12.64
C ASP A 33 -9.51 -7.32 11.71
N VAL A 34 -10.04 -6.31 11.02
CA VAL A 34 -9.32 -5.59 9.96
C VAL A 34 -9.07 -4.15 10.37
N ASP A 35 -7.80 -3.77 10.40
CA ASP A 35 -7.36 -2.38 10.52
C ASP A 35 -6.69 -1.95 9.20
N VAL A 36 -6.95 -0.72 8.76
CA VAL A 36 -6.33 -0.11 7.58
C VAL A 36 -5.46 1.06 7.99
N LEU A 37 -4.19 1.05 7.60
CA LEU A 37 -3.26 2.17 7.72
C LEU A 37 -3.17 2.87 6.36
N THR A 38 -3.61 4.13 6.31
CA THR A 38 -3.74 4.89 5.06
C THR A 38 -3.50 6.39 5.26
N LEU A 39 -3.55 7.17 4.18
CA LEU A 39 -3.55 8.63 4.23
C LEU A 39 -4.98 9.20 4.31
N PHE A 40 -5.10 10.49 4.65
CA PHE A 40 -6.33 11.23 4.38
C PHE A 40 -6.62 11.25 2.88
N PRO A 41 -7.91 11.12 2.47
CA PRO A 41 -8.26 10.97 1.07
C PRO A 41 -7.95 12.24 0.29
N THR A 42 -7.21 12.09 -0.82
CA THR A 42 -6.78 13.19 -1.69
C THR A 42 -6.82 12.84 -3.18
N TYR A 43 -6.95 11.56 -3.51
CA TYR A 43 -6.97 11.11 -4.90
C TYR A 43 -8.37 11.17 -5.49
N PRO A 44 -8.57 11.60 -6.75
CA PRO A 44 -7.53 12.01 -7.71
C PRO A 44 -7.20 13.51 -7.66
N ILE A 45 -7.90 14.30 -6.86
CA ILE A 45 -7.93 15.76 -6.94
C ILE A 45 -6.62 16.41 -6.45
N GLY A 46 -5.91 15.73 -5.53
CA GLY A 46 -4.71 16.29 -4.86
C GLY A 46 -5.03 17.28 -3.74
N LYS A 47 -6.29 17.34 -3.32
CA LYS A 47 -6.79 18.12 -2.16
C LYS A 47 -7.52 17.17 -1.22
N VAL A 48 -7.49 17.45 0.07
CA VAL A 48 -8.25 16.67 1.04
C VAL A 48 -9.75 16.77 0.73
N PHE A 49 -10.46 15.65 0.78
CA PHE A 49 -11.89 15.60 0.52
C PHE A 49 -12.68 16.42 1.54
N ASN A 50 -13.81 16.97 1.10
CA ASN A 50 -14.75 17.67 1.98
C ASN A 50 -15.19 16.77 3.14
N GLY A 51 -15.30 17.35 4.33
CA GLY A 51 -15.63 16.62 5.55
C GLY A 51 -14.40 16.04 6.30
N TYR A 52 -13.23 15.98 5.67
CA TYR A 52 -11.99 15.54 6.33
C TYR A 52 -11.09 16.72 6.73
N LYS A 53 -10.48 16.60 7.92
CA LYS A 53 -9.45 17.54 8.39
C LYS A 53 -8.10 16.81 8.36
N ASN A 54 -7.13 17.32 7.60
CA ASN A 54 -5.80 16.72 7.39
C ASN A 54 -4.93 16.76 8.66
N ARG A 55 -5.16 15.85 9.58
CA ARG A 55 -4.44 15.71 10.86
C ARG A 55 -3.21 14.83 10.70
N ILE A 56 -2.26 14.93 11.62
CA ILE A 56 -1.08 14.05 11.63
C ILE A 56 -1.51 12.59 11.80
N PHE A 57 -2.45 12.34 12.71
CA PHE A 57 -3.01 11.04 13.03
C PHE A 57 -4.50 11.17 13.32
N TYR A 58 -5.28 10.25 12.82
CA TYR A 58 -6.72 10.15 13.10
C TYR A 58 -7.16 8.70 13.00
N ARG A 59 -8.10 8.30 13.84
CA ARG A 59 -8.72 6.97 13.77
C ARG A 59 -10.22 7.13 13.65
N GLU A 60 -10.79 6.34 12.76
CA GLU A 60 -12.24 6.25 12.54
C GLU A 60 -12.64 4.80 12.26
N THR A 61 -13.94 4.55 12.23
CA THR A 61 -14.52 3.27 11.81
C THR A 61 -15.36 3.48 10.57
N VAL A 62 -15.07 2.72 9.52
CA VAL A 62 -15.79 2.77 8.25
C VAL A 62 -16.33 1.37 7.94
N LYS A 63 -17.65 1.21 7.88
CA LYS A 63 -18.30 -0.10 7.65
C LYS A 63 -17.72 -1.22 8.55
N GLY A 64 -17.47 -0.90 9.82
CA GLY A 64 -16.93 -1.83 10.81
C GLY A 64 -15.41 -2.07 10.74
N VAL A 65 -14.71 -1.54 9.74
CA VAL A 65 -13.25 -1.57 9.62
C VAL A 65 -12.64 -0.40 10.37
N SER A 66 -11.62 -0.64 11.19
CA SER A 66 -10.87 0.43 11.87
C SER A 66 -9.86 1.04 10.91
N VAL A 67 -9.93 2.35 10.67
CA VAL A 67 -9.09 3.07 9.72
C VAL A 67 -8.20 4.05 10.46
N ILE A 68 -6.90 3.91 10.29
CA ILE A 68 -5.87 4.80 10.82
C ILE A 68 -5.42 5.69 9.67
N ARG A 69 -5.79 6.98 9.73
CA ARG A 69 -5.42 7.97 8.72
C ARG A 69 -4.24 8.81 9.17
N LEU A 70 -3.30 8.98 8.27
CA LEU A 70 -2.14 9.83 8.44
C LEU A 70 -2.23 11.05 7.54
N ARG A 71 -1.53 12.11 7.93
CA ARG A 71 -1.48 13.36 7.17
C ARG A 71 -1.07 13.13 5.73
N ALA A 72 -1.85 13.65 4.79
CA ALA A 72 -1.54 13.62 3.37
C ALA A 72 -0.83 14.90 2.92
N ILE A 73 0.08 14.79 1.95
CA ILE A 73 0.64 15.94 1.23
C ILE A 73 -0.31 16.31 0.10
N THR A 74 -0.70 17.57 0.04
CA THR A 74 -1.62 18.10 -0.97
C THR A 74 -0.89 18.91 -2.05
N GLY A 75 -1.56 19.20 -3.19
CA GLY A 75 -1.00 19.99 -4.28
C GLY A 75 0.17 19.31 -5.01
N TYR A 76 0.20 17.98 -5.00
CA TYR A 76 1.28 17.19 -5.64
C TYR A 76 1.10 17.02 -7.15
N ARG A 77 -0.04 17.45 -7.72
CA ARG A 77 -0.28 17.31 -9.16
C ARG A 77 0.61 18.22 -9.99
N ASP A 78 0.84 19.42 -9.47
CA ASP A 78 1.51 20.51 -10.21
C ASP A 78 2.98 20.68 -9.80
N SER A 79 3.50 19.84 -8.90
CA SER A 79 4.86 19.97 -8.39
C SER A 79 5.54 18.62 -8.19
N LEU A 80 6.63 18.39 -8.93
CA LEU A 80 7.46 17.19 -8.78
C LEU A 80 8.02 17.07 -7.35
N PHE A 81 8.41 18.17 -6.74
CA PHE A 81 8.88 18.19 -5.36
C PHE A 81 7.81 17.74 -4.38
N LYS A 82 6.58 18.24 -4.50
CA LYS A 82 5.46 17.78 -3.65
C LYS A 82 5.10 16.32 -3.90
N LYS A 83 5.27 15.83 -5.13
CA LYS A 83 5.09 14.41 -5.45
C LYS A 83 6.11 13.53 -4.71
N ILE A 84 7.37 13.93 -4.69
CA ILE A 84 8.42 13.24 -3.91
C ILE A 84 8.10 13.29 -2.41
N LEU A 85 7.71 14.47 -1.89
CA LEU A 85 7.31 14.59 -0.48
C LEU A 85 6.11 13.70 -0.14
N LYS A 86 5.13 13.56 -1.04
CA LYS A 86 4.01 12.63 -0.86
C LYS A 86 4.51 11.19 -0.70
N TYR A 87 5.43 10.75 -1.54
CA TYR A 87 5.98 9.39 -1.48
C TYR A 87 6.76 9.13 -0.19
N LEU A 88 7.54 10.11 0.26
CA LEU A 88 8.30 10.02 1.51
C LEU A 88 7.41 10.13 2.75
N ASN A 89 6.35 10.93 2.69
CA ASN A 89 5.47 11.18 3.82
C ASN A 89 4.83 9.91 4.36
N PHE A 90 4.16 9.13 3.51
CA PHE A 90 3.54 7.89 3.95
C PHE A 90 4.59 6.83 4.34
N MET A 91 5.70 6.77 3.60
CA MET A 91 6.82 5.91 3.95
C MET A 91 7.29 6.15 5.38
N ILE A 92 7.48 7.42 5.79
CA ILE A 92 8.01 7.77 7.11
C ILE A 92 6.92 7.66 8.18
N LEU A 93 5.81 8.38 8.04
CA LEU A 93 4.76 8.40 9.05
C LEU A 93 4.12 7.03 9.26
N GLY A 94 3.84 6.33 8.18
CA GLY A 94 3.29 4.98 8.24
C GLY A 94 4.23 4.00 8.90
N SER A 95 5.54 4.10 8.61
CA SER A 95 6.57 3.27 9.24
C SER A 95 6.66 3.51 10.74
N VAL A 96 6.67 4.76 11.16
CA VAL A 96 6.66 5.10 12.60
C VAL A 96 5.44 4.52 13.30
N VAL A 97 4.24 4.71 12.73
CA VAL A 97 3.01 4.16 13.31
C VAL A 97 3.06 2.63 13.34
N SER A 98 3.57 1.99 12.28
CA SER A 98 3.69 0.54 12.18
C SER A 98 4.57 -0.08 13.28
N ILE A 99 5.61 0.62 13.75
CA ILE A 99 6.44 0.18 14.88
C ILE A 99 5.60 0.02 16.15
N PHE A 100 4.64 0.90 16.40
CA PHE A 100 3.85 0.85 17.61
C PHE A 100 2.66 -0.12 17.53
N ILE A 101 2.04 -0.26 16.36
CA ILE A 101 0.81 -1.04 16.22
C ILE A 101 1.04 -2.46 15.69
N GLY A 102 2.17 -2.72 15.00
CA GLY A 102 2.39 -3.91 14.19
C GLY A 102 2.32 -5.24 14.95
N ARG A 103 2.73 -5.24 16.23
CA ARG A 103 2.80 -6.45 17.08
C ARG A 103 1.47 -7.18 17.21
N LYS A 104 0.35 -6.46 17.21
CA LYS A 104 -0.99 -7.02 17.47
C LYS A 104 -1.60 -7.78 16.29
N TYR A 105 -1.04 -7.66 15.08
CA TYR A 105 -1.59 -8.29 13.89
C TYR A 105 -1.00 -9.69 13.65
N ASP A 106 -1.81 -10.56 13.05
CA ASP A 106 -1.40 -11.91 12.63
C ASP A 106 -0.89 -11.90 11.20
N TYR A 107 -1.48 -11.05 10.33
CA TYR A 107 -1.15 -10.94 8.91
C TYR A 107 -1.04 -9.48 8.49
N ILE A 108 -0.21 -9.24 7.48
CA ILE A 108 -0.03 -7.93 6.87
C ILE A 108 -0.36 -8.04 5.38
N PHE A 109 -1.17 -7.11 4.89
CA PHE A 109 -1.53 -7.02 3.49
C PHE A 109 -1.17 -5.64 2.96
N GLY A 110 -0.23 -5.57 2.01
CA GLY A 110 0.17 -4.33 1.35
C GLY A 110 -0.51 -4.21 -0.01
N PHE A 111 -1.28 -3.14 -0.21
CA PHE A 111 -1.87 -2.83 -1.50
C PHE A 111 -1.08 -1.69 -2.17
N ASN A 112 -0.31 -2.05 -3.21
CA ASN A 112 0.51 -1.10 -3.96
C ASN A 112 -0.15 -0.72 -5.28
N MET A 113 -0.70 0.49 -5.33
CA MET A 113 -1.37 1.06 -6.51
C MET A 113 -0.62 2.27 -7.10
N GLY A 114 0.58 2.57 -6.64
CA GLY A 114 1.35 3.73 -7.07
C GLY A 114 2.78 3.66 -6.54
N ALA A 115 3.15 4.59 -5.67
CA ALA A 115 4.51 4.61 -5.13
C ALA A 115 4.82 3.37 -4.30
N LEU A 116 5.81 2.57 -4.72
CA LEU A 116 6.23 1.39 -3.99
C LEU A 116 6.77 1.69 -2.58
N THR A 117 7.24 2.93 -2.35
CA THR A 117 7.63 3.43 -1.02
C THR A 117 6.50 3.31 0.01
N SER A 118 5.23 3.32 -0.44
CA SER A 118 4.07 3.13 0.43
C SER A 118 4.01 1.76 1.11
N MET A 119 4.78 0.80 0.63
CA MET A 119 4.87 -0.54 1.22
C MET A 119 5.86 -0.63 2.40
N MET A 120 6.68 0.41 2.63
CA MET A 120 7.65 0.40 3.73
C MET A 120 7.05 0.16 5.12
N PRO A 121 5.87 0.71 5.49
CA PRO A 121 5.24 0.39 6.77
C PRO A 121 4.94 -1.11 6.92
N ALA A 122 4.49 -1.77 5.85
CA ALA A 122 4.25 -3.21 5.83
C ALA A 122 5.57 -4.01 5.97
N VAL A 123 6.62 -3.59 5.27
CA VAL A 123 7.97 -4.20 5.36
C VAL A 123 8.52 -4.09 6.77
N ILE A 124 8.41 -2.91 7.42
CA ILE A 124 8.88 -2.70 8.78
C ILE A 124 8.11 -3.59 9.76
N THR A 125 6.78 -3.63 9.65
CA THR A 125 5.98 -4.55 10.47
C THR A 125 6.42 -6.01 10.30
N ARG A 126 6.62 -6.45 9.06
CA ARG A 126 7.10 -7.80 8.74
C ARG A 126 8.44 -8.10 9.41
N LYS A 127 9.40 -7.19 9.29
CA LYS A 127 10.77 -7.41 9.79
C LYS A 127 10.84 -7.37 11.31
N LEU A 128 10.14 -6.43 11.95
CA LEU A 128 10.16 -6.31 13.41
C LEU A 128 9.39 -7.44 14.11
N TYR A 129 8.25 -7.83 13.57
CA TYR A 129 7.34 -8.77 14.25
C TYR A 129 7.25 -10.12 13.58
N LYS A 130 8.01 -10.36 12.51
CA LYS A 130 8.09 -11.64 11.76
C LYS A 130 6.71 -12.14 11.28
N LYS A 131 5.80 -11.20 10.95
CA LYS A 131 4.45 -11.54 10.50
C LYS A 131 4.43 -11.86 8.99
N PRO A 132 3.59 -12.80 8.52
CA PRO A 132 3.42 -13.02 7.08
C PRO A 132 2.98 -11.74 6.39
N LEU A 133 3.60 -11.43 5.24
CA LEU A 133 3.33 -10.26 4.44
C LEU A 133 2.98 -10.66 3.02
N MET A 134 1.79 -10.29 2.58
CA MET A 134 1.36 -10.39 1.19
C MET A 134 1.31 -9.01 0.56
N PHE A 135 1.93 -8.84 -0.62
CA PHE A 135 1.72 -7.66 -1.45
C PHE A 135 0.74 -7.96 -2.57
N TRP A 136 -0.16 -7.01 -2.83
CA TRP A 136 -0.92 -6.99 -4.07
C TRP A 136 -0.41 -5.83 -4.92
N SER A 137 0.36 -6.20 -5.96
CA SER A 137 1.05 -5.24 -6.83
C SER A 137 0.15 -4.87 -8.01
N GLN A 138 -0.21 -3.59 -8.09
CA GLN A 138 -0.99 -3.00 -9.19
C GLN A 138 -0.11 -2.20 -10.14
N ASP A 139 1.13 -1.91 -9.72
CA ASP A 139 2.07 -1.07 -10.46
C ASP A 139 3.47 -1.67 -10.44
N LEU A 140 4.22 -1.49 -11.52
CA LEU A 140 5.56 -2.03 -11.68
C LEU A 140 6.63 -0.96 -11.49
N TRP A 141 7.33 -1.03 -10.38
CA TRP A 141 8.53 -0.25 -10.14
C TRP A 141 9.78 -1.06 -10.55
N PRO A 142 10.83 -0.41 -11.10
CA PRO A 142 11.01 1.04 -11.27
C PRO A 142 10.39 1.62 -12.55
N ASP A 143 9.81 0.82 -13.45
CA ASP A 143 9.34 1.27 -14.76
C ASP A 143 8.32 2.43 -14.65
N SER A 144 7.39 2.35 -13.72
CA SER A 144 6.38 3.40 -13.48
C SER A 144 7.00 4.73 -13.06
N VAL A 145 8.13 4.74 -12.36
CA VAL A 145 8.80 5.99 -11.97
C VAL A 145 9.23 6.78 -13.20
N TYR A 146 9.76 6.09 -14.19
CA TYR A 146 10.18 6.72 -15.44
C TYR A 146 9.00 7.17 -16.29
N ALA A 147 7.90 6.40 -16.29
CA ALA A 147 6.65 6.79 -16.94
C ALA A 147 6.03 8.04 -16.30
N TYR A 148 6.25 8.28 -15.01
CA TYR A 148 5.82 9.49 -14.31
C TYR A 148 6.71 10.73 -14.56
N GLY A 149 7.70 10.64 -15.48
CA GLY A 149 8.51 11.78 -15.93
C GLY A 149 9.87 11.95 -15.24
N PHE A 150 10.30 11.00 -14.41
CA PHE A 150 11.64 11.04 -13.85
C PHE A 150 12.67 10.63 -14.90
N ARG A 151 13.73 11.44 -15.08
CA ARG A 151 14.81 11.12 -16.01
C ARG A 151 15.62 9.93 -15.51
N LYS A 152 15.78 8.95 -16.38
CA LYS A 152 16.60 7.76 -16.08
C LYS A 152 18.08 8.18 -15.95
N SER A 153 18.70 7.88 -14.81
CA SER A 153 20.13 8.03 -14.57
C SER A 153 20.68 6.76 -13.91
N ARG A 154 21.99 6.54 -14.02
CA ARG A 154 22.65 5.36 -13.42
C ARG A 154 22.42 5.32 -11.90
N LEU A 155 22.60 6.46 -11.23
CA LEU A 155 22.39 6.56 -9.77
C LEU A 155 20.94 6.31 -9.37
N LEU A 156 19.99 6.96 -10.04
CA LEU A 156 18.56 6.76 -9.77
C LEU A 156 18.15 5.31 -10.00
N SER A 157 18.58 4.71 -11.09
CA SER A 157 18.29 3.30 -11.40
C SER A 157 18.87 2.36 -10.34
N PHE A 158 20.08 2.58 -9.88
CA PHE A 158 20.70 1.80 -8.81
C PHE A 158 19.91 1.89 -7.50
N LEU A 159 19.55 3.11 -7.07
CA LEU A 159 18.78 3.34 -5.85
C LEU A 159 17.37 2.73 -5.93
N LEU A 160 16.69 2.92 -7.06
CA LEU A 160 15.34 2.36 -7.25
C LEU A 160 15.37 0.84 -7.28
N ASN A 161 16.29 0.22 -8.01
CA ASN A 161 16.44 -1.23 -8.05
C ASN A 161 16.73 -1.81 -6.65
N GLY A 162 17.58 -1.17 -5.88
CA GLY A 162 17.86 -1.55 -4.50
C GLY A 162 16.62 -1.48 -3.61
N LEU A 163 15.85 -0.40 -3.71
CA LEU A 163 14.61 -0.22 -2.97
C LEU A 163 13.55 -1.26 -3.37
N VAL A 164 13.34 -1.45 -4.67
CA VAL A 164 12.38 -2.43 -5.21
C VAL A 164 12.72 -3.83 -4.72
N LYS A 165 13.99 -4.23 -4.84
CA LYS A 165 14.48 -5.52 -4.37
C LYS A 165 14.26 -5.69 -2.86
N TYR A 166 14.62 -4.69 -2.07
CA TYR A 166 14.45 -4.71 -0.61
C TYR A 166 12.98 -4.92 -0.20
N ILE A 167 12.04 -4.25 -0.87
CA ILE A 167 10.62 -4.35 -0.57
C ILE A 167 10.09 -5.73 -0.97
N TYR A 168 10.28 -6.16 -2.22
CA TYR A 168 9.73 -7.42 -2.70
C TYR A 168 10.36 -8.65 -2.04
N GLN A 169 11.65 -8.62 -1.69
CA GLN A 169 12.29 -9.69 -0.91
C GLN A 169 11.74 -9.83 0.51
N SER A 170 11.07 -8.81 1.03
CA SER A 170 10.42 -8.87 2.35
C SER A 170 9.05 -9.56 2.31
N ALA A 171 8.48 -9.81 1.12
CA ALA A 171 7.19 -10.45 0.98
C ALA A 171 7.25 -11.96 1.25
N THR A 172 6.20 -12.50 1.87
CA THR A 172 5.96 -13.95 1.95
C THR A 172 5.25 -14.44 0.68
N SER A 173 4.37 -13.60 0.14
CA SER A 173 3.67 -13.86 -1.13
C SER A 173 3.36 -12.55 -1.86
N ILE A 174 3.24 -12.64 -3.18
CA ILE A 174 2.92 -11.50 -4.04
C ILE A 174 1.73 -11.86 -4.91
N ALA A 175 0.66 -11.09 -4.78
CA ALA A 175 -0.45 -11.11 -5.72
C ALA A 175 -0.15 -10.11 -6.85
N ILE A 176 -0.35 -10.55 -8.08
CA ILE A 176 -0.13 -9.76 -9.29
C ILE A 176 -1.44 -9.55 -10.02
N SER A 177 -1.72 -8.30 -10.42
CA SER A 177 -2.93 -7.94 -11.18
C SER A 177 -2.87 -8.36 -12.66
N SER A 178 -1.66 -8.55 -13.18
CA SER A 178 -1.41 -9.01 -14.56
C SER A 178 -0.41 -10.15 -14.58
N LYS A 179 -0.65 -11.16 -15.40
CA LYS A 179 0.26 -12.31 -15.56
C LYS A 179 1.67 -11.88 -16.02
N GLY A 180 1.78 -10.83 -16.83
CA GLY A 180 3.06 -10.27 -17.29
C GLY A 180 3.90 -9.65 -16.16
N PHE A 181 3.31 -9.36 -15.00
CA PHE A 181 4.06 -8.83 -13.86
C PHE A 181 5.02 -9.86 -13.25
N LYS A 182 4.67 -11.15 -13.32
CA LYS A 182 5.48 -12.22 -12.72
C LYS A 182 6.92 -12.21 -13.22
N SER A 183 7.14 -12.14 -14.52
CA SER A 183 8.49 -12.14 -15.12
C SER A 183 9.30 -10.92 -14.67
N LYS A 184 8.68 -9.76 -14.55
CA LYS A 184 9.34 -8.52 -14.11
C LYS A 184 9.68 -8.52 -12.62
N LEU A 185 8.78 -9.05 -11.79
CA LEU A 185 8.95 -9.07 -10.33
C LEU A 185 9.82 -10.22 -9.85
N PHE A 186 9.99 -11.26 -10.66
CA PHE A 186 10.79 -12.44 -10.30
C PHE A 186 12.24 -12.07 -9.96
N ASP A 187 12.84 -11.14 -10.69
CA ASP A 187 14.22 -10.69 -10.47
C ASP A 187 14.41 -9.89 -9.17
N TYR A 188 13.31 -9.36 -8.63
CA TYR A 188 13.30 -8.56 -7.40
C TYR A 188 12.85 -9.36 -6.18
N ALA A 189 12.09 -10.42 -6.37
CA ALA A 189 11.53 -11.22 -5.29
C ALA A 189 12.54 -12.24 -4.74
N ASN A 190 12.24 -12.80 -3.57
CA ASN A 190 12.96 -13.96 -3.05
C ASN A 190 12.57 -15.22 -3.84
N SER A 191 13.49 -16.16 -4.03
CA SER A 191 13.26 -17.42 -4.74
C SER A 191 12.12 -18.26 -4.14
N GLU A 192 11.85 -18.11 -2.84
CA GLU A 192 10.79 -18.81 -2.11
C GLU A 192 9.43 -18.12 -2.14
N VAL A 193 9.33 -16.91 -2.75
CA VAL A 193 8.09 -16.14 -2.76
C VAL A 193 7.03 -16.83 -3.62
N ILE A 194 5.81 -16.87 -3.09
CA ILE A 194 4.66 -17.45 -3.81
C ILE A 194 3.99 -16.32 -4.60
N PHE A 195 3.91 -16.49 -5.93
CA PHE A 195 3.15 -15.60 -6.80
C PHE A 195 1.73 -16.10 -6.99
N ASN A 196 0.75 -15.23 -6.73
CA ASN A 196 -0.67 -15.48 -6.94
C ASN A 196 -1.21 -14.53 -8.02
N TYR A 197 -1.99 -15.02 -8.96
CA TYR A 197 -2.69 -14.18 -9.92
C TYR A 197 -4.00 -13.69 -9.29
N LEU A 198 -4.11 -12.40 -9.05
CA LEU A 198 -5.29 -11.75 -8.50
C LEU A 198 -5.59 -10.51 -9.37
N PRO A 199 -6.34 -10.68 -10.48
CA PRO A 199 -6.70 -9.57 -11.34
C PRO A 199 -7.70 -8.65 -10.64
N ASN A 200 -7.78 -7.41 -11.11
CA ASN A 200 -8.88 -6.54 -10.74
C ASN A 200 -10.18 -7.09 -11.34
N TRP A 201 -11.22 -7.17 -10.52
CA TRP A 201 -12.56 -7.56 -10.96
C TRP A 201 -13.36 -6.33 -11.38
N ALA A 202 -14.30 -6.50 -12.30
CA ALA A 202 -15.33 -5.52 -12.56
C ALA A 202 -16.38 -5.59 -11.43
N ASP A 203 -17.02 -4.47 -11.15
CA ASP A 203 -18.22 -4.48 -10.31
C ASP A 203 -19.38 -5.07 -11.15
N ASP A 204 -20.27 -5.83 -10.52
CA ASP A 204 -21.48 -6.27 -11.17
C ASP A 204 -22.26 -5.00 -11.56
N ILE A 205 -22.38 -4.78 -12.86
CA ILE A 205 -23.28 -3.74 -13.37
C ILE A 205 -24.65 -4.38 -13.31
N ASP A 206 -25.50 -3.91 -12.39
CA ASP A 206 -26.90 -4.25 -12.40
C ASP A 206 -27.46 -3.86 -13.77
N MET A 207 -27.67 -4.85 -14.64
CA MET A 207 -28.31 -4.69 -15.95
C MET A 207 -29.84 -4.67 -15.76
#